data_5b863f49f4ac4ecc7edd0ea7ae0405e8
#
_entry.id   5b863f49f4ac4ecc7edd0ea7ae0405e8
#
_cell.length_a   1.000
_cell.length_b   1.000
_cell.length_c   1.000
_cell.angle_alpha   90.00
_cell.angle_beta   90.00
_cell.angle_gamma   90.00
#
_symmetry.space_group_name_H-M   'P 1'
#
loop_
_entity.id
_entity.type
_entity.pdbx_description
1 polymer ?
#
loop_
_entity_poly.entity_id
_entity_poly.type
_entity_poly.pdbx_seq_one_letter_code
_entity_poly.pdbx_strand_id
1 'polypeptide(L)'
;MNLHAERAVIGSILMDPDSIAKVSEDLRAEMFENEVYRQTYAEAVKSYAIGDPINLVSLAPKLHVENFGDDDVYQELRDCFESTVTSVEIVSYAKVLINEYKSREMYRLFNKFKAKPDDVDKQLGELMTELEALQQTGKHSKLKPFAEVVDEQEKEHFVDRPDIGIKFGMELLDDALALL
;
A
#
# COMPACT_ATOMS: atom_id res chain seq x y z
N MET A 1 -13.16 -1.97 12.84
CA MET A 1 -11.93 -2.61 13.35
C MET A 1 -11.88 -4.04 12.83
N ASN A 2 -10.98 -4.33 11.94
CA ASN A 2 -10.83 -5.67 11.35
C ASN A 2 -9.55 -6.35 11.88
N LEU A 3 -9.60 -6.71 13.15
CA LEU A 3 -8.51 -7.41 13.83
C LEU A 3 -8.07 -8.68 13.08
N HIS A 4 -8.97 -9.28 12.31
CA HIS A 4 -8.63 -10.46 11.50
C HIS A 4 -7.67 -10.16 10.36
N ALA A 5 -7.78 -9.01 9.70
CA ALA A 5 -6.85 -8.62 8.64
C ALA A 5 -5.46 -8.28 9.20
N GLU A 6 -5.39 -7.60 10.35
CA GLU A 6 -4.13 -7.33 11.04
C GLU A 6 -3.43 -8.62 11.44
N ARG A 7 -4.17 -9.53 12.09
CA ARG A 7 -3.68 -10.85 12.50
C ARG A 7 -3.16 -11.65 11.30
N ALA A 8 -3.90 -11.65 10.19
CA ALA A 8 -3.53 -12.37 8.97
C ALA A 8 -2.26 -11.81 8.32
N VAL A 9 -2.05 -10.48 8.33
CA VAL A 9 -0.80 -9.88 7.84
C VAL A 9 0.38 -10.30 8.70
N ILE A 10 0.26 -10.17 10.03
CA ILE A 10 1.34 -10.58 10.96
C ILE A 10 1.63 -12.08 10.84
N GLY A 11 0.60 -12.91 10.83
CA GLY A 11 0.77 -14.36 10.66
C GLY A 11 1.41 -14.74 9.32
N SER A 12 1.07 -14.03 8.24
CA SER A 12 1.69 -14.23 6.91
C SER A 12 3.19 -13.92 6.94
N ILE A 13 3.60 -12.84 7.62
CA ILE A 13 5.01 -12.44 7.78
C ILE A 13 5.78 -13.46 8.63
N LEU A 14 5.17 -13.93 9.71
CA LEU A 14 5.78 -14.95 10.57
C LEU A 14 5.94 -16.29 9.87
N MET A 15 5.02 -16.63 8.95
CA MET A 15 5.07 -17.86 8.17
C MET A 15 6.07 -17.77 7.01
N ASP A 16 6.12 -16.64 6.33
CA ASP A 16 6.96 -16.36 5.17
C ASP A 16 7.51 -14.93 5.29
N PRO A 17 8.71 -14.74 5.87
CA PRO A 17 9.32 -13.42 6.01
C PRO A 17 9.49 -12.65 4.70
N ASP A 18 9.70 -13.34 3.58
CA ASP A 18 9.86 -12.68 2.28
C ASP A 18 8.55 -12.05 1.77
N SER A 19 7.42 -12.45 2.35
CA SER A 19 6.12 -11.84 2.05
C SER A 19 6.06 -10.35 2.40
N ILE A 20 6.92 -9.87 3.31
CA ILE A 20 7.05 -8.46 3.70
C ILE A 20 7.40 -7.56 2.52
N ALA A 21 8.24 -8.05 1.60
CA ALA A 21 8.63 -7.30 0.40
C ALA A 21 7.44 -6.94 -0.50
N LYS A 22 6.36 -7.74 -0.44
CA LYS A 22 5.15 -7.52 -1.27
C LYS A 22 4.27 -6.39 -0.74
N VAL A 23 4.45 -5.98 0.51
CA VAL A 23 3.54 -5.04 1.19
C VAL A 23 4.25 -3.85 1.83
N SER A 24 5.57 -3.90 2.04
CA SER A 24 6.33 -2.89 2.78
C SER A 24 6.35 -1.50 2.11
N GLU A 25 6.11 -1.43 0.81
CA GLU A 25 6.01 -0.14 0.09
C GLU A 25 4.70 0.60 0.40
N ASP A 26 3.61 -0.15 0.58
CA ASP A 26 2.27 0.38 0.72
C ASP A 26 1.77 0.39 2.17
N LEU A 27 2.15 -0.61 2.95
CA LEU A 27 1.70 -0.82 4.31
C LEU A 27 2.70 -0.22 5.32
N ARG A 28 2.20 0.51 6.30
CA ARG A 28 3.00 1.13 7.37
C ARG A 28 2.50 0.69 8.73
N ALA A 29 3.37 0.72 9.72
CA ALA A 29 3.04 0.31 11.09
C ALA A 29 1.87 1.09 11.69
N GLU A 30 1.77 2.41 11.40
CA GLU A 30 0.69 3.28 11.86
C GLU A 30 -0.71 2.89 11.37
N MET A 31 -0.79 2.02 10.36
CA MET A 31 -2.07 1.54 9.83
C MET A 31 -2.72 0.47 10.71
N PHE A 32 -1.92 -0.16 11.58
CA PHE A 32 -2.41 -1.13 12.55
C PHE A 32 -3.02 -0.42 13.77
N GLU A 33 -4.17 -0.89 14.24
CA GLU A 33 -4.82 -0.40 15.46
C GLU A 33 -4.30 -1.11 16.70
N ASN A 34 -4.09 -2.42 16.59
CA ASN A 34 -3.54 -3.21 17.67
C ASN A 34 -2.07 -2.87 17.88
N GLU A 35 -1.70 -2.50 19.12
CA GLU A 35 -0.35 -2.07 19.46
C GLU A 35 0.69 -3.18 19.29
N VAL A 36 0.34 -4.42 19.65
CA VAL A 36 1.20 -5.59 19.47
C VAL A 36 1.54 -5.77 17.98
N TYR A 37 0.52 -5.72 17.12
CA TYR A 37 0.72 -5.91 15.68
C TYR A 37 1.47 -4.75 15.05
N ARG A 38 1.21 -3.51 15.50
CA ARG A 38 1.93 -2.31 15.05
C ARG A 38 3.42 -2.41 15.32
N GLN A 39 3.79 -2.74 16.56
CA GLN A 39 5.19 -2.90 16.94
C GLN A 39 5.82 -4.11 16.24
N THR A 40 5.09 -5.22 16.14
CA THR A 40 5.57 -6.41 15.43
C THR A 40 5.89 -6.11 13.96
N TYR A 41 4.98 -5.41 13.27
CA TYR A 41 5.20 -5.03 11.88
C TYR A 41 6.41 -4.09 11.73
N ALA A 42 6.51 -3.06 12.59
CA ALA A 42 7.63 -2.12 12.58
C ALA A 42 8.97 -2.83 12.78
N GLU A 43 9.04 -3.78 13.73
CA GLU A 43 10.26 -4.53 14.03
C GLU A 43 10.57 -5.56 12.93
N ALA A 44 9.55 -6.19 12.35
CA ALA A 44 9.71 -7.11 11.22
C ALA A 44 10.28 -6.40 9.99
N VAL A 45 9.81 -5.19 9.66
CA VAL A 45 10.35 -4.38 8.55
C VAL A 45 11.81 -4.02 8.80
N LYS A 46 12.18 -3.61 10.02
CA LYS A 46 13.58 -3.32 10.38
C LYS A 46 14.45 -4.58 10.25
N SER A 47 14.00 -5.69 10.82
CA SER A 47 14.72 -6.96 10.78
C SER A 47 14.92 -7.44 9.34
N TYR A 48 13.90 -7.29 8.48
CA TYR A 48 14.00 -7.61 7.06
C TYR A 48 15.07 -6.77 6.35
N ALA A 49 15.10 -5.47 6.63
CA ALA A 49 16.05 -4.54 5.99
C ALA A 49 17.52 -4.83 6.34
N ILE A 50 17.80 -5.38 7.51
CA ILE A 50 19.16 -5.72 7.97
C ILE A 50 19.50 -7.22 7.82
N GLY A 51 18.56 -8.04 7.35
CA GLY A 51 18.74 -9.48 7.18
C GLY A 51 18.66 -10.29 8.49
N ASP A 52 18.06 -9.73 9.54
CA ASP A 52 17.83 -10.44 10.80
C ASP A 52 16.69 -11.46 10.66
N PRO A 53 16.73 -12.55 11.42
CA PRO A 53 15.66 -13.54 11.42
C PRO A 53 14.32 -12.95 11.86
N ILE A 54 13.25 -13.26 11.11
CA ILE A 54 11.89 -12.86 11.42
C ILE A 54 11.10 -14.12 11.83
N ASN A 55 10.96 -14.33 13.13
CA ASN A 55 10.19 -15.42 13.71
C ASN A 55 9.75 -15.05 15.14
N LEU A 56 8.89 -15.87 15.74
CA LEU A 56 8.34 -15.65 17.08
C LEU A 56 9.42 -15.42 18.13
N VAL A 57 10.49 -16.21 18.10
CA VAL A 57 11.57 -16.17 19.11
C VAL A 57 12.42 -14.92 18.96
N SER A 58 12.62 -14.44 17.73
CA SER A 58 13.45 -13.26 17.48
C SER A 58 12.70 -11.95 17.65
N LEU A 59 11.40 -11.93 17.39
CA LEU A 59 10.60 -10.70 17.45
C LEU A 59 10.01 -10.45 18.84
N ALA A 60 9.41 -11.44 19.49
CA ALA A 60 8.72 -11.23 20.76
C ALA A 60 9.56 -10.51 21.84
N PRO A 61 10.86 -10.83 22.05
CA PRO A 61 11.67 -10.13 23.05
C PRO A 61 12.01 -8.67 22.69
N LYS A 62 11.82 -8.27 21.43
CA LYS A 62 12.09 -6.90 20.96
C LYS A 62 10.87 -5.98 21.14
N LEU A 63 9.71 -6.53 21.44
CA LEU A 63 8.47 -5.79 21.57
C LEU A 63 8.25 -5.35 23.02
N HIS A 64 7.96 -4.06 23.19
CA HIS A 64 7.66 -3.48 24.50
C HIS A 64 6.27 -2.84 24.44
N VAL A 65 5.25 -3.63 24.73
CA VAL A 65 3.86 -3.19 24.68
C VAL A 65 3.36 -2.92 26.10
N GLU A 66 2.88 -1.70 26.35
CA GLU A 66 2.30 -1.35 27.64
C GLU A 66 1.14 -2.28 27.99
N ASN A 67 1.09 -2.75 29.22
CA ASN A 67 0.10 -3.68 29.77
C ASN A 67 0.09 -5.11 29.18
N PHE A 68 1.12 -5.49 28.42
CA PHE A 68 1.36 -6.85 27.97
C PHE A 68 2.65 -7.37 28.58
N GLY A 69 2.60 -8.57 29.15
CA GLY A 69 3.81 -9.29 29.53
C GLY A 69 4.49 -9.93 28.30
N ASP A 70 5.76 -10.29 28.42
CA ASP A 70 6.49 -10.94 27.33
C ASP A 70 5.80 -12.25 26.90
N ASP A 71 5.24 -13.01 27.84
CA ASP A 71 4.49 -14.24 27.57
C ASP A 71 3.18 -13.95 26.83
N ASP A 72 2.48 -12.86 27.14
CA ASP A 72 1.22 -12.48 26.47
C ASP A 72 1.48 -12.07 25.02
N VAL A 73 2.54 -11.31 24.79
CA VAL A 73 2.98 -10.92 23.43
C VAL A 73 3.34 -12.16 22.62
N TYR A 74 4.08 -13.09 23.20
CA TYR A 74 4.45 -14.33 22.53
C TYR A 74 3.23 -15.18 22.16
N GLN A 75 2.26 -15.30 23.06
CA GLN A 75 1.01 -16.03 22.79
C GLN A 75 0.21 -15.36 21.66
N GLU A 76 0.05 -14.04 21.67
CA GLU A 76 -0.67 -13.31 20.63
C GLU A 76 -0.02 -13.51 19.25
N LEU A 77 1.31 -13.45 19.16
CA LEU A 77 2.04 -13.72 17.92
C LEU A 77 1.92 -15.18 17.47
N ARG A 78 1.94 -16.11 18.41
CA ARG A 78 1.71 -17.52 18.14
C ARG A 78 0.31 -17.76 17.58
N ASP A 79 -0.72 -17.14 18.17
CA ASP A 79 -2.09 -17.23 17.68
C ASP A 79 -2.22 -16.66 16.25
N CYS A 80 -1.49 -15.59 15.93
CA CYS A 80 -1.42 -15.06 14.57
C CYS A 80 -0.83 -16.09 13.60
N PHE A 81 0.27 -16.72 13.99
CA PHE A 81 0.93 -17.73 13.16
C PHE A 81 0.05 -18.96 12.95
N GLU A 82 -0.56 -19.52 14.03
CA GLU A 82 -1.38 -20.72 13.98
C GLU A 82 -2.72 -20.50 13.25
N SER A 83 -3.28 -19.30 13.29
CA SER A 83 -4.54 -18.96 12.60
C SER A 83 -4.34 -18.67 11.10
N THR A 84 -3.12 -18.48 10.64
CA THR A 84 -2.82 -18.15 9.25
C THR A 84 -2.57 -19.42 8.45
N VAL A 85 -3.36 -19.65 7.42
CA VAL A 85 -3.25 -20.86 6.57
C VAL A 85 -2.21 -20.68 5.47
N THR A 86 -2.02 -19.46 4.97
CA THR A 86 -1.12 -19.15 3.85
C THR A 86 -0.67 -17.70 3.85
N SER A 87 0.57 -17.46 3.42
CA SER A 87 1.13 -16.12 3.21
C SER A 87 0.79 -15.51 1.83
N VAL A 88 0.21 -16.30 0.92
CA VAL A 88 -0.06 -15.86 -0.47
C VAL A 88 -1.01 -14.68 -0.53
N GLU A 89 -1.96 -14.62 0.38
CA GLU A 89 -3.03 -13.60 0.43
C GLU A 89 -2.62 -12.29 1.14
N ILE A 90 -1.35 -12.15 1.57
CA ILE A 90 -0.90 -10.99 2.36
C ILE A 90 -1.23 -9.65 1.70
N VAL A 91 -1.13 -9.55 0.38
CA VAL A 91 -1.45 -8.33 -0.38
C VAL A 91 -2.94 -7.97 -0.26
N SER A 92 -3.81 -8.98 -0.24
CA SER A 92 -5.26 -8.77 -0.07
C SER A 92 -5.57 -8.27 1.34
N TYR A 93 -4.96 -8.84 2.37
CA TYR A 93 -5.11 -8.39 3.75
C TYR A 93 -4.54 -6.98 3.96
N ALA A 94 -3.36 -6.69 3.40
CA ALA A 94 -2.77 -5.35 3.45
C ALA A 94 -3.68 -4.28 2.82
N LYS A 95 -4.33 -4.58 1.67
CA LYS A 95 -5.31 -3.66 1.07
C LYS A 95 -6.50 -3.37 1.98
N VAL A 96 -6.99 -4.37 2.72
CA VAL A 96 -8.06 -4.17 3.71
C VAL A 96 -7.59 -3.20 4.79
N LEU A 97 -6.39 -3.39 5.36
CA LEU A 97 -5.83 -2.49 6.39
C LEU A 97 -5.66 -1.06 5.87
N ILE A 98 -5.11 -0.89 4.67
CA ILE A 98 -4.94 0.43 4.05
C ILE A 98 -6.29 1.14 3.90
N ASN A 99 -7.32 0.43 3.45
CA ASN A 99 -8.64 1.01 3.28
C ASN A 99 -9.30 1.38 4.63
N GLU A 100 -9.12 0.56 5.66
CA GLU A 100 -9.60 0.87 6.99
C GLU A 100 -8.86 2.06 7.60
N TYR A 101 -7.52 2.12 7.45
CA TYR A 101 -6.74 3.26 7.85
C TYR A 101 -7.24 4.55 7.17
N LYS A 102 -7.43 4.52 5.84
CA LYS A 102 -7.98 5.67 5.09
C LYS A 102 -9.35 6.09 5.62
N SER A 103 -10.20 5.15 5.92
CA SER A 103 -11.52 5.44 6.49
C SER A 103 -11.41 6.13 7.85
N ARG A 104 -10.55 5.63 8.75
CA ARG A 104 -10.30 6.25 10.06
C ARG A 104 -9.75 7.66 9.94
N GLU A 105 -8.72 7.83 9.10
CA GLU A 105 -8.11 9.14 8.88
C GLU A 105 -9.09 10.14 8.26
N MET A 106 -9.92 9.70 7.34
CA MET A 106 -10.99 10.54 6.77
C MET A 106 -11.96 11.03 7.86
N TYR A 107 -12.42 10.13 8.75
CA TYR A 107 -13.25 10.53 9.90
C TYR A 107 -12.51 11.50 10.84
N ARG A 108 -11.24 11.27 11.10
CA ARG A 108 -10.39 12.16 11.91
C ARG A 108 -10.29 13.54 11.29
N LEU A 109 -10.07 13.62 9.98
CA LEU A 109 -10.01 14.88 9.24
C LEU A 109 -11.33 15.64 9.30
N PHE A 110 -12.47 14.99 9.03
CA PHE A 110 -13.77 15.65 9.13
C PHE A 110 -14.07 16.20 10.55
N ASN A 111 -13.62 15.48 11.59
CA ASN A 111 -13.78 15.97 12.97
C ASN A 111 -12.81 17.10 13.33
N LYS A 112 -11.61 17.12 12.75
CA LYS A 112 -10.60 18.16 12.95
C LYS A 112 -11.03 19.49 12.31
N PHE A 113 -11.53 19.43 11.08
CA PHE A 113 -11.94 20.60 10.31
C PHE A 113 -13.41 20.96 10.59
N LYS A 114 -13.65 21.53 11.78
CA LYS A 114 -14.94 22.18 12.08
C LYS A 114 -14.85 23.62 11.61
N ALA A 115 -15.58 23.94 10.54
CA ALA A 115 -15.58 25.26 9.93
C ALA A 115 -15.80 26.37 10.95
N LYS A 116 -14.84 27.30 11.05
CA LYS A 116 -14.99 28.56 11.76
C LYS A 116 -15.27 29.65 10.71
N PRO A 117 -16.29 30.52 10.91
CA PRO A 117 -16.70 31.49 9.89
C PRO A 117 -15.59 32.39 9.36
N ASP A 118 -14.58 32.69 10.19
CA ASP A 118 -13.55 33.67 9.88
C ASP A 118 -12.34 33.10 9.10
N ASP A 119 -12.28 31.78 8.81
CA ASP A 119 -11.10 31.15 8.20
C ASP A 119 -11.46 29.95 7.30
N VAL A 120 -12.61 30.02 6.64
CA VAL A 120 -13.16 28.87 5.87
C VAL A 120 -12.27 28.50 4.69
N ASP A 121 -11.80 29.47 3.92
CA ASP A 121 -11.00 29.24 2.71
C ASP A 121 -9.65 28.59 3.04
N LYS A 122 -9.01 29.03 4.13
CA LYS A 122 -7.76 28.42 4.58
C LYS A 122 -7.98 26.99 5.08
N GLN A 123 -9.01 26.77 5.91
CA GLN A 123 -9.35 25.44 6.39
C GLN A 123 -9.72 24.49 5.25
N LEU A 124 -10.40 24.97 4.21
CA LEU A 124 -10.71 24.20 3.02
C LEU A 124 -9.44 23.79 2.27
N GLY A 125 -8.49 24.72 2.08
CA GLY A 125 -7.20 24.43 1.46
C GLY A 125 -6.37 23.38 2.24
N GLU A 126 -6.32 23.52 3.57
CA GLU A 126 -5.65 22.53 4.43
C GLU A 126 -6.32 21.15 4.34
N LEU A 127 -7.65 21.09 4.38
CA LEU A 127 -8.40 19.84 4.26
C LEU A 127 -8.16 19.16 2.92
N MET A 128 -8.17 19.92 1.81
CA MET A 128 -7.90 19.39 0.48
C MET A 128 -6.50 18.77 0.41
N THR A 129 -5.49 19.46 0.95
CA THR A 129 -4.10 18.95 0.98
C THR A 129 -3.98 17.66 1.77
N GLU A 130 -4.61 17.56 2.95
CA GLU A 130 -4.60 16.35 3.77
C GLU A 130 -5.38 15.19 3.11
N LEU A 131 -6.48 15.47 2.42
CA LEU A 131 -7.24 14.47 1.65
C LEU A 131 -6.46 13.95 0.45
N GLU A 132 -5.74 14.80 -0.27
CA GLU A 132 -4.86 14.38 -1.38
C GLU A 132 -3.73 13.48 -0.89
N ALA A 133 -3.08 13.83 0.22
CA ALA A 133 -2.06 12.99 0.85
C ALA A 133 -2.62 11.63 1.25
N LEU A 134 -3.83 11.59 1.83
CA LEU A 134 -4.50 10.36 2.20
C LEU A 134 -4.88 9.52 0.97
N GLN A 135 -5.27 10.15 -0.13
CA GLN A 135 -5.56 9.46 -1.39
C GLN A 135 -4.34 8.74 -1.96
N GLN A 136 -3.14 9.33 -1.82
CA GLN A 136 -1.88 8.74 -2.29
C GLN A 136 -1.36 7.60 -1.40
N THR A 137 -1.83 7.50 -0.16
CA THR A 137 -1.44 6.42 0.75
C THR A 137 -1.78 5.05 0.15
N GLY A 138 -0.82 4.12 0.13
CA GLY A 138 -1.00 2.78 -0.44
C GLY A 138 -1.12 2.73 -1.97
N LYS A 139 -0.71 3.80 -2.66
CA LYS A 139 -0.62 3.85 -4.12
C LYS A 139 0.84 3.82 -4.61
N HIS A 140 1.77 3.37 -3.78
CA HIS A 140 3.12 3.19 -4.27
C HIS A 140 3.09 2.15 -5.37
N SER A 141 3.45 2.65 -6.51
CA SER A 141 3.53 2.03 -7.80
C SER A 141 4.03 0.59 -7.68
N LYS A 142 3.11 -0.36 -7.86
CA LYS A 142 3.56 -1.54 -8.56
C LYS A 142 4.16 -1.01 -9.86
N LEU A 143 5.45 -1.25 -10.09
CA LEU A 143 5.95 -1.27 -11.45
C LEU A 143 4.96 -2.13 -12.22
N LYS A 144 4.09 -1.47 -13.02
CA LYS A 144 3.14 -2.22 -13.86
C LYS A 144 4.02 -3.19 -14.66
N PRO A 145 3.67 -4.47 -14.75
CA PRO A 145 4.40 -5.36 -15.62
C PRO A 145 4.56 -4.67 -16.96
N PHE A 146 5.76 -4.74 -17.54
CA PHE A 146 6.06 -4.04 -18.81
C PHE A 146 4.97 -4.26 -19.86
N ALA A 147 4.35 -5.45 -19.85
CA ALA A 147 3.21 -5.79 -20.69
C ALA A 147 1.97 -4.90 -20.46
N GLU A 148 1.65 -4.52 -19.21
CA GLU A 148 0.51 -3.62 -18.93
C GLU A 148 0.80 -2.17 -19.34
N VAL A 149 2.07 -1.74 -19.22
CA VAL A 149 2.50 -0.40 -19.67
C VAL A 149 2.46 -0.31 -21.19
N VAL A 150 2.85 -1.38 -21.88
CA VAL A 150 2.78 -1.46 -23.35
C VAL A 150 1.32 -1.45 -23.81
N ASP A 151 0.43 -2.23 -23.18
CA ASP A 151 -1.00 -2.27 -23.51
C ASP A 151 -1.72 -0.91 -23.31
N GLU A 152 -1.35 -0.16 -22.26
CA GLU A 152 -1.90 1.19 -22.04
C GLU A 152 -1.36 2.19 -23.06
N GLN A 153 -0.07 2.12 -23.39
CA GLN A 153 0.54 2.99 -24.42
C GLN A 153 0.07 2.64 -25.82
N GLU A 154 -0.15 1.37 -26.15
CA GLU A 154 -0.75 0.97 -27.41
C GLU A 154 -2.17 1.50 -27.54
N LYS A 155 -3.00 1.43 -26.49
CA LYS A 155 -4.37 2.00 -26.51
C LYS A 155 -4.39 3.51 -26.64
N GLU A 156 -3.39 4.22 -26.13
CA GLU A 156 -3.28 5.68 -26.30
C GLU A 156 -2.69 6.07 -27.67
N HIS A 157 -1.83 5.24 -28.25
CA HIS A 157 -1.19 5.52 -29.54
C HIS A 157 -1.99 5.06 -30.75
N PHE A 158 -2.87 4.06 -30.60
CA PHE A 158 -3.77 3.56 -31.65
C PHE A 158 -5.18 4.17 -31.62
N VAL A 159 -5.39 5.31 -30.98
CA VAL A 159 -6.54 6.15 -31.30
C VAL A 159 -6.29 6.70 -32.70
N ASP A 160 -7.06 6.15 -33.65
CA ASP A 160 -7.15 6.52 -35.07
C ASP A 160 -6.69 7.97 -35.35
N ARG A 161 -5.41 8.14 -35.68
CA ARG A 161 -4.94 9.37 -36.30
C ARG A 161 -4.75 9.05 -37.79
N PRO A 162 -5.72 9.43 -38.62
CA PRO A 162 -5.68 9.09 -40.03
C PRO A 162 -4.56 9.76 -40.82
N ASP A 163 -3.61 10.46 -40.20
CA ASP A 163 -2.57 11.24 -40.85
C ASP A 163 -1.22 11.29 -40.12
N ILE A 164 -0.63 10.14 -39.82
CA ILE A 164 0.82 10.09 -39.47
C ILE A 164 1.55 9.35 -40.59
N GLY A 165 1.41 9.83 -41.80
CA GLY A 165 2.38 9.62 -42.84
C GLY A 165 3.43 10.71 -42.77
N ILE A 166 4.73 10.33 -42.69
CA ILE A 166 5.85 11.27 -42.88
C ILE A 166 5.70 11.78 -44.34
N LYS A 167 5.21 13.01 -44.50
CA LYS A 167 5.13 13.64 -45.81
C LYS A 167 6.55 14.04 -46.23
N PHE A 168 7.09 13.39 -47.20
CA PHE A 168 8.42 13.70 -47.77
C PHE A 168 8.41 14.96 -48.61
N GLY A 169 7.23 15.59 -48.83
CA GLY A 169 7.10 16.79 -49.65
C GLY A 169 7.31 16.54 -51.15
N MET A 170 7.21 15.28 -51.58
CA MET A 170 7.23 14.89 -53.00
C MET A 170 5.91 14.15 -53.30
N GLU A 171 5.00 14.81 -54.03
CA GLU A 171 3.65 14.27 -54.30
C GLU A 171 3.63 12.82 -54.84
N LEU A 172 4.61 12.45 -55.67
CA LEU A 172 4.76 11.13 -56.26
C LEU A 172 5.15 10.03 -55.24
N LEU A 173 5.83 10.37 -54.16
CA LEU A 173 6.23 9.43 -53.11
C LEU A 173 5.13 9.31 -52.02
N ASP A 174 4.48 10.42 -51.74
CA ASP A 174 3.38 10.45 -50.74
C ASP A 174 2.18 9.64 -51.24
N ASP A 175 1.86 9.69 -52.57
CA ASP A 175 0.81 8.88 -53.18
C ASP A 175 1.14 7.38 -53.26
N ALA A 176 2.42 7.01 -53.42
CA ALA A 176 2.84 5.63 -53.50
C ALA A 176 2.82 4.93 -52.13
N LEU A 177 3.04 5.66 -51.03
CA LEU A 177 3.01 5.16 -49.67
C LEU A 177 1.59 5.12 -49.06
N ALA A 178 0.65 5.88 -49.57
CA ALA A 178 -0.74 5.83 -49.15
C ALA A 178 -1.48 4.59 -49.71
N LEU A 179 -0.85 3.82 -50.58
CA LEU A 179 -1.43 2.60 -51.19
C LEU A 179 -0.85 1.31 -50.58
N LEU A 180 0.00 1.39 -49.55
CA LEU A 180 0.54 0.27 -48.79
C LEU A 180 -0.05 0.23 -47.36
#